data_e65735a505d7cff52a338c7eb01e3f42
#
_entry.id   e65735a505d7cff52a338c7eb01e3f42
#
_cell.length_a   1.000
_cell.length_b   1.000
_cell.length_c   1.000
_cell.angle_alpha   90.00
_cell.angle_beta   90.00
_cell.angle_gamma   90.00
#
_symmetry.space_group_name_H-M   'P 1'
#
loop_
_entity.id
_entity.type
_entity.pdbx_description
1 polymer ?
#
loop_
_entity_poly.entity_id
_entity_poly.type
_entity_poly.pdbx_seq_one_letter_code
_entity_poly.pdbx_strand_id
1 'polypeptide(L)'
;LFTLATCFGLGALIGKALGLNWKTSSLINAGTGICGGSAIAAIAPVIEADDMDIAYGMSATFLFDTVMIVVFPLLGRWLGLSDAAFGLWAGTAVNDTSSVVATGYAFSEAAGDFATMVKLTRTLAIIPAVLVFAAINLHLKKKESAQANGVKVSIRSIFPWFILAFLAMSLLTSLGLLPAGLVSGLK
;
A
#
# COMPACT_ATOMS: atom_id res chain seq x y z
N LEU A 1 8.17 8.75 5.56
CA LEU A 1 8.99 7.65 6.11
C LEU A 1 8.63 7.34 7.56
N PHE A 2 8.52 8.34 8.45
CA PHE A 2 8.18 8.14 9.86
C PHE A 2 6.83 7.42 10.02
N THR A 3 5.77 7.87 9.35
CA THR A 3 4.43 7.25 9.36
C THR A 3 4.45 5.80 8.88
N LEU A 4 5.24 5.49 7.85
CA LEU A 4 5.41 4.12 7.37
C LEU A 4 6.10 3.23 8.41
N ALA A 5 7.22 3.69 8.97
CA ALA A 5 7.96 2.96 10.00
C ALA A 5 7.07 2.67 11.23
N THR A 6 6.31 3.67 11.67
CA THR A 6 5.36 3.53 12.78
C THR A 6 4.25 2.54 12.43
N CYS A 7 3.67 2.63 11.24
CA CYS A 7 2.60 1.74 10.79
C CYS A 7 3.06 0.28 10.75
N PHE A 8 4.20 0.00 10.12
CA PHE A 8 4.74 -1.36 10.05
C PHE A 8 5.22 -1.87 11.41
N GLY A 9 5.87 -1.01 12.22
CA GLY A 9 6.38 -1.39 13.54
C GLY A 9 5.27 -1.68 14.54
N LEU A 10 4.37 -0.71 14.76
CA LEU A 10 3.24 -0.89 15.68
C LEU A 10 2.25 -1.92 15.15
N GLY A 11 1.98 -1.91 13.86
CA GLY A 11 1.05 -2.86 13.24
C GLY A 11 1.54 -4.30 13.36
N ALA A 12 2.84 -4.57 13.21
CA ALA A 12 3.41 -5.90 13.43
C ALA A 12 3.31 -6.33 14.91
N LEU A 13 3.53 -5.41 15.85
CA LEU A 13 3.39 -5.68 17.28
C LEU A 13 1.93 -6.00 17.65
N ILE A 14 1.00 -5.19 17.17
CA ILE A 14 -0.45 -5.39 17.41
C ILE A 14 -0.92 -6.69 16.75
N GLY A 15 -0.52 -6.95 15.51
CA GLY A 15 -0.85 -8.18 14.80
C GLY A 15 -0.38 -9.42 15.57
N LYS A 16 0.85 -9.38 16.10
CA LYS A 16 1.38 -10.45 16.95
C LYS A 16 0.63 -10.59 18.27
N ALA A 17 0.26 -9.48 18.91
CA ALA A 17 -0.50 -9.49 20.16
C ALA A 17 -1.92 -10.06 19.97
N LEU A 18 -2.52 -9.83 18.79
CA LEU A 18 -3.82 -10.38 18.41
C LEU A 18 -3.76 -11.81 17.85
N GLY A 19 -2.58 -12.40 17.75
CA GLY A 19 -2.40 -13.75 17.21
C GLY A 19 -2.66 -13.86 15.70
N LEU A 20 -2.58 -12.76 14.97
CA LEU A 20 -2.78 -12.77 13.51
C LEU A 20 -1.60 -13.47 12.81
N ASN A 21 -1.92 -14.18 11.72
CA ASN A 21 -0.90 -14.66 10.79
C ASN A 21 -0.05 -13.49 10.29
N TRP A 22 1.27 -13.72 10.18
CA TRP A 22 2.20 -12.68 9.75
C TRP A 22 1.88 -12.12 8.36
N LYS A 23 1.31 -12.94 7.45
CA LYS A 23 0.90 -12.54 6.11
C LYS A 23 -0.30 -11.58 6.17
N THR A 24 -1.36 -11.94 6.89
CA THR A 24 -2.53 -11.08 7.13
C THR A 24 -2.12 -9.76 7.77
N SER A 25 -1.31 -9.81 8.83
CA SER A 25 -0.79 -8.61 9.50
C SER A 25 0.02 -7.72 8.55
N SER A 26 0.89 -8.32 7.74
CA SER A 26 1.71 -7.59 6.76
C SER A 26 0.87 -6.92 5.68
N LEU A 27 -0.19 -7.58 5.19
CA LEU A 27 -1.10 -7.01 4.19
C LEU A 27 -1.91 -5.85 4.76
N ILE A 28 -2.44 -5.97 5.97
CA ILE A 28 -3.15 -4.87 6.65
C ILE A 28 -2.21 -3.68 6.86
N ASN A 29 -0.98 -3.93 7.33
CA ASN A 29 0.01 -2.88 7.54
C ASN A 29 0.43 -2.19 6.23
N ALA A 30 0.57 -2.95 5.15
CA ALA A 30 0.89 -2.41 3.84
C ALA A 30 -0.28 -1.59 3.27
N GLY A 31 -1.49 -2.08 3.36
CA GLY A 31 -2.70 -1.36 2.96
C GLY A 31 -2.83 -0.04 3.74
N THR A 32 -2.78 -0.10 5.06
CA THR A 32 -2.87 1.08 5.93
C THR A 32 -1.66 2.01 5.76
N GLY A 33 -0.46 1.45 5.63
CA GLY A 33 0.79 2.21 5.54
C GLY A 33 1.03 2.88 4.21
N ILE A 34 0.59 2.35 3.08
CA ILE A 34 0.96 2.82 1.74
C ILE A 34 -0.25 3.40 0.99
N CYS A 35 -1.03 2.53 0.33
CA CYS A 35 -2.09 2.98 -0.59
C CYS A 35 -3.29 2.02 -0.67
N GLY A 36 -3.68 1.44 0.45
CA GLY A 36 -4.88 0.60 0.52
C GLY A 36 -4.74 -0.70 -0.28
N GLY A 37 -5.76 -1.00 -1.05
CA GLY A 37 -5.88 -2.23 -1.83
C GLY A 37 -4.75 -2.44 -2.85
N SER A 38 -4.22 -1.38 -3.44
CA SER A 38 -3.10 -1.49 -4.41
C SER A 38 -1.82 -2.02 -3.77
N ALA A 39 -1.51 -1.61 -2.54
CA ALA A 39 -0.37 -2.15 -1.79
C ALA A 39 -0.57 -3.62 -1.43
N ILE A 40 -1.79 -3.99 -1.03
CA ILE A 40 -2.15 -5.39 -0.75
C ILE A 40 -1.99 -6.24 -1.99
N ALA A 41 -2.55 -5.80 -3.13
CA ALA A 41 -2.45 -6.52 -4.39
C ALA A 41 -1.00 -6.71 -4.89
N ALA A 42 -0.13 -5.73 -4.64
CA ALA A 42 1.28 -5.81 -5.03
C ALA A 42 2.10 -6.73 -4.10
N ILE A 43 1.81 -6.74 -2.79
CA ILE A 43 2.59 -7.48 -1.79
C ILE A 43 2.08 -8.92 -1.64
N ALA A 44 0.79 -9.17 -1.79
CA ALA A 44 0.20 -10.50 -1.61
C ALA A 44 0.90 -11.60 -2.41
N PRO A 45 1.15 -11.47 -3.72
CA PRO A 45 1.86 -12.51 -4.48
C PRO A 45 3.32 -12.65 -4.06
N VAL A 46 3.94 -11.60 -3.54
CA VAL A 46 5.34 -11.60 -3.11
C VAL A 46 5.55 -12.41 -1.83
N ILE A 47 4.60 -12.34 -0.90
CA ILE A 47 4.61 -13.11 0.34
C ILE A 47 3.83 -14.43 0.22
N GLU A 48 3.29 -14.71 -0.96
CA GLU A 48 2.44 -15.88 -1.22
C GLU A 48 1.29 -15.96 -0.21
N ALA A 49 0.56 -14.86 -0.07
CA ALA A 49 -0.59 -14.77 0.80
C ALA A 49 -1.76 -15.57 0.22
N ASP A 50 -2.53 -16.19 1.11
CA ASP A 50 -3.73 -16.91 0.74
C ASP A 50 -4.89 -15.93 0.43
N ASP A 51 -5.88 -16.38 -0.32
CA ASP A 51 -7.06 -15.57 -0.68
C ASP A 51 -7.76 -15.00 0.57
N MET A 52 -7.78 -15.75 1.67
CA MET A 52 -8.36 -15.30 2.93
C MET A 52 -7.56 -14.15 3.56
N ASP A 53 -6.23 -14.22 3.52
CA ASP A 53 -5.36 -13.14 4.01
C ASP A 53 -5.60 -11.85 3.22
N ILE A 54 -5.72 -11.98 1.89
CA ILE A 54 -6.01 -10.88 0.98
C ILE A 54 -7.39 -10.29 1.28
N ALA A 55 -8.41 -11.15 1.41
CA ALA A 55 -9.78 -10.73 1.69
C ALA A 55 -9.89 -9.96 3.03
N TYR A 56 -9.24 -10.45 4.08
CA TYR A 56 -9.19 -9.76 5.38
C TYR A 56 -8.47 -8.41 5.28
N GLY A 57 -7.32 -8.37 4.63
CA GLY A 57 -6.56 -7.13 4.44
C GLY A 57 -7.35 -6.08 3.67
N MET A 58 -7.95 -6.48 2.55
CA MET A 58 -8.80 -5.61 1.71
C MET A 58 -10.03 -5.12 2.48
N SER A 59 -10.76 -6.03 3.13
CA SER A 59 -11.99 -5.69 3.86
C SER A 59 -11.71 -4.72 5.00
N ALA A 60 -10.63 -4.93 5.76
CA ALA A 60 -10.24 -4.03 6.83
C ALA A 60 -9.93 -2.63 6.30
N THR A 61 -9.10 -2.51 5.25
CA THR A 61 -8.75 -1.21 4.66
C THR A 61 -9.96 -0.48 4.11
N PHE A 62 -10.82 -1.14 3.33
CA PHE A 62 -12.00 -0.51 2.75
C PHE A 62 -13.05 -0.11 3.78
N LEU A 63 -13.23 -0.90 4.84
CA LEU A 63 -14.15 -0.56 5.92
C LEU A 63 -13.73 0.75 6.61
N PHE A 64 -12.45 0.85 6.98
CA PHE A 64 -11.92 2.07 7.59
C PHE A 64 -11.98 3.26 6.63
N ASP A 65 -11.66 3.07 5.35
CA ASP A 65 -11.75 4.14 4.36
C ASP A 65 -13.16 4.67 4.20
N THR A 66 -14.17 3.81 4.18
CA THR A 66 -15.59 4.21 4.10
C THR A 66 -15.97 5.09 5.30
N VAL A 67 -15.52 4.72 6.49
CA VAL A 67 -15.74 5.54 7.69
C VAL A 67 -15.00 6.87 7.60
N MET A 68 -13.75 6.87 7.15
CA MET A 68 -12.92 8.07 7.08
C MET A 68 -13.44 9.09 6.08
N ILE A 69 -13.99 8.66 4.93
CA ILE A 69 -14.60 9.56 3.93
C ILE A 69 -15.69 10.45 4.56
N VAL A 70 -16.47 9.91 5.50
CA VAL A 70 -17.56 10.64 6.14
C VAL A 70 -17.07 11.40 7.37
N VAL A 71 -16.31 10.73 8.23
CA VAL A 71 -15.95 11.26 9.56
C VAL A 71 -14.89 12.36 9.47
N PHE A 72 -13.90 12.21 8.60
CA PHE A 72 -12.77 13.16 8.52
C PHE A 72 -13.18 14.58 8.13
N PRO A 73 -13.98 14.81 7.07
CA PRO A 73 -14.41 16.16 6.73
C PRO A 73 -15.22 16.82 7.85
N LEU A 74 -16.05 16.06 8.56
CA LEU A 74 -16.81 16.55 9.70
C LEU A 74 -15.90 16.98 10.86
N LEU A 75 -14.95 16.10 11.22
CA LEU A 75 -13.96 16.39 12.26
C LEU A 75 -13.04 17.55 11.87
N GLY A 76 -12.60 17.61 10.60
CA GLY A 76 -11.75 18.69 10.12
C GLY A 76 -12.43 20.06 10.24
N ARG A 77 -13.70 20.14 9.90
CA ARG A 77 -14.52 21.36 10.07
C ARG A 77 -14.73 21.69 11.54
N TRP A 78 -15.04 20.70 12.36
CA TRP A 78 -15.24 20.90 13.81
C TRP A 78 -13.95 21.36 14.51
N LEU A 79 -12.80 20.88 14.09
CA LEU A 79 -11.48 21.29 14.59
C LEU A 79 -10.99 22.61 13.98
N GLY A 80 -11.70 23.20 13.00
CA GLY A 80 -11.31 24.42 12.34
C GLY A 80 -9.99 24.30 11.56
N LEU A 81 -9.70 23.13 10.98
CA LEU A 81 -8.45 22.91 10.25
C LEU A 81 -8.40 23.76 8.97
N SER A 82 -7.21 24.29 8.66
CA SER A 82 -6.95 24.89 7.35
C SER A 82 -6.92 23.81 6.26
N ASP A 83 -7.13 24.21 4.99
CA ASP A 83 -7.08 23.29 3.85
C ASP A 83 -5.80 22.49 3.78
N ALA A 84 -4.65 23.14 4.02
CA ALA A 84 -3.35 22.46 4.03
C ALA A 84 -3.21 21.46 5.18
N ALA A 85 -3.66 21.82 6.39
CA ALA A 85 -3.62 20.93 7.53
C ALA A 85 -4.55 19.72 7.33
N PHE A 86 -5.76 19.95 6.85
CA PHE A 86 -6.71 18.90 6.53
C PHE A 86 -6.21 18.00 5.40
N GLY A 87 -5.70 18.59 4.30
CA GLY A 87 -5.14 17.84 3.18
C GLY A 87 -3.97 16.96 3.57
N LEU A 88 -3.06 17.47 4.44
CA LEU A 88 -1.97 16.67 4.98
C LEU A 88 -2.49 15.50 5.84
N TRP A 89 -3.47 15.77 6.70
CA TRP A 89 -4.08 14.76 7.56
C TRP A 89 -4.80 13.69 6.74
N ALA A 90 -5.69 14.07 5.82
CA ALA A 90 -6.40 13.14 4.94
C ALA A 90 -5.44 12.32 4.06
N GLY A 91 -4.46 12.96 3.42
CA GLY A 91 -3.47 12.30 2.57
C GLY A 91 -2.57 11.31 3.30
N THR A 92 -2.34 11.52 4.61
CA THR A 92 -1.51 10.62 5.42
C THR A 92 -2.29 9.57 6.19
N ALA A 93 -3.55 9.80 6.56
CA ALA A 93 -4.33 8.91 7.41
C ALA A 93 -5.29 8.01 6.63
N VAL A 94 -5.93 8.50 5.58
CA VAL A 94 -6.83 7.69 4.74
C VAL A 94 -6.02 6.72 3.89
N ASN A 95 -6.46 5.47 3.77
CA ASN A 95 -5.62 4.41 3.21
C ASN A 95 -5.61 4.41 1.68
N ASP A 96 -6.74 4.31 1.01
CA ASP A 96 -6.80 4.24 -0.44
C ASP A 96 -6.79 5.62 -1.09
N THR A 97 -6.20 5.70 -2.29
CA THR A 97 -6.06 6.97 -3.03
C THR A 97 -7.41 7.55 -3.44
N SER A 98 -8.36 6.72 -3.88
CA SER A 98 -9.71 7.16 -4.23
C SER A 98 -10.46 7.72 -3.02
N SER A 99 -10.29 7.09 -1.87
CA SER A 99 -10.86 7.54 -0.60
C SER A 99 -10.24 8.85 -0.12
N VAL A 100 -8.93 9.06 -0.33
CA VAL A 100 -8.26 10.34 -0.06
C VAL A 100 -8.84 11.45 -0.91
N VAL A 101 -9.00 11.20 -2.22
CA VAL A 101 -9.62 12.16 -3.14
C VAL A 101 -11.02 12.52 -2.66
N ALA A 102 -11.87 11.51 -2.40
CA ALA A 102 -13.23 11.74 -1.91
C ALA A 102 -13.25 12.52 -0.60
N THR A 103 -12.40 12.16 0.37
CA THR A 103 -12.29 12.83 1.67
C THR A 103 -11.81 14.28 1.54
N GLY A 104 -10.79 14.50 0.72
CA GLY A 104 -10.18 15.81 0.53
C GLY A 104 -11.14 16.80 -0.12
N TYR A 105 -11.76 16.42 -1.23
CA TYR A 105 -12.73 17.27 -1.96
C TYR A 105 -14.05 17.44 -1.19
N ALA A 106 -14.44 16.51 -0.31
CA ALA A 106 -15.57 16.72 0.58
C ALA A 106 -15.33 17.84 1.60
N PHE A 107 -14.07 18.17 1.89
CA PHE A 107 -13.71 19.30 2.76
C PHE A 107 -13.60 20.61 1.97
N SER A 108 -12.72 20.68 0.98
CA SER A 108 -12.55 21.77 0.04
C SER A 108 -11.73 21.33 -1.19
N GLU A 109 -11.79 22.11 -2.29
CA GLU A 109 -11.01 21.85 -3.50
C GLU A 109 -9.50 21.90 -3.20
N ALA A 110 -9.05 22.95 -2.51
CA ALA A 110 -7.63 23.10 -2.14
C ALA A 110 -7.12 21.96 -1.23
N ALA A 111 -7.94 21.49 -0.29
CA ALA A 111 -7.61 20.36 0.55
C ALA A 111 -7.56 19.04 -0.24
N GLY A 112 -8.44 18.87 -1.23
CA GLY A 112 -8.47 17.72 -2.12
C GLY A 112 -7.21 17.60 -2.97
N ASP A 113 -6.81 18.68 -3.60
CA ASP A 113 -5.58 18.75 -4.41
C ASP A 113 -4.34 18.44 -3.55
N PHE A 114 -4.25 19.07 -2.39
CA PHE A 114 -3.11 18.85 -1.50
C PHE A 114 -3.07 17.43 -0.91
N ALA A 115 -4.21 16.90 -0.47
CA ALA A 115 -4.30 15.52 0.01
C ALA A 115 -3.89 14.50 -1.04
N THR A 116 -4.32 14.71 -2.30
CA THR A 116 -3.98 13.85 -3.42
C THR A 116 -2.47 13.88 -3.70
N MET A 117 -1.84 15.06 -3.70
CA MET A 117 -0.40 15.20 -3.88
C MET A 117 0.39 14.48 -2.78
N VAL A 118 -0.01 14.67 -1.52
CA VAL A 118 0.58 13.98 -0.36
C VAL A 118 0.48 12.47 -0.52
N LYS A 119 -0.69 11.97 -0.93
CA LYS A 119 -0.94 10.54 -1.12
C LYS A 119 -0.11 9.93 -2.24
N LEU A 120 -0.02 10.59 -3.40
CA LEU A 120 0.79 10.12 -4.52
C LEU A 120 2.27 9.99 -4.15
N THR A 121 2.80 10.94 -3.38
CA THR A 121 4.17 10.85 -2.84
C THR A 121 4.36 9.62 -1.95
N ARG A 122 3.36 9.28 -1.13
CA ARG A 122 3.41 8.12 -0.25
C ARG A 122 3.31 6.80 -1.04
N THR A 123 2.56 6.78 -2.13
CA THR A 123 2.40 5.60 -2.99
C THR A 123 3.73 5.13 -3.58
N LEU A 124 4.70 6.02 -3.80
CA LEU A 124 6.05 5.64 -4.24
C LEU A 124 6.74 4.66 -3.29
N ALA A 125 6.34 4.63 -2.02
CA ALA A 125 6.88 3.67 -1.04
C ALA A 125 6.51 2.21 -1.33
N ILE A 126 5.59 1.93 -2.27
CA ILE A 126 5.25 0.55 -2.67
C ILE A 126 6.47 -0.19 -3.21
N ILE A 127 7.33 0.49 -3.98
CA ILE A 127 8.50 -0.12 -4.62
C ILE A 127 9.47 -0.67 -3.56
N PRO A 128 10.02 0.15 -2.64
CA PRO A 128 10.91 -0.37 -1.61
C PRO A 128 10.21 -1.35 -0.67
N ALA A 129 8.92 -1.17 -0.36
CA ALA A 129 8.17 -2.10 0.48
C ALA A 129 8.10 -3.49 -0.13
N VAL A 130 7.75 -3.60 -1.41
CA VAL A 130 7.70 -4.90 -2.11
C VAL A 130 9.06 -5.58 -2.11
N LEU A 131 10.15 -4.85 -2.33
CA LEU A 131 11.51 -5.41 -2.28
C LEU A 131 11.88 -5.93 -0.87
N VAL A 132 11.50 -5.19 0.17
CA VAL A 132 11.72 -5.62 1.56
C VAL A 132 10.92 -6.89 1.87
N PHE A 133 9.65 -6.95 1.50
CA PHE A 133 8.83 -8.15 1.70
C PHE A 133 9.31 -9.34 0.89
N ALA A 134 9.81 -9.14 -0.32
CA ALA A 134 10.46 -10.19 -1.10
C ALA A 134 11.70 -10.75 -0.38
N ALA A 135 12.55 -9.88 0.18
CA ALA A 135 13.72 -10.28 0.93
C ALA A 135 13.35 -11.04 2.22
N ILE A 136 12.33 -10.58 2.94
CA ILE A 136 11.82 -11.26 4.14
C ILE A 136 11.30 -12.65 3.79
N ASN A 137 10.47 -12.78 2.76
CA ASN A 137 9.91 -14.08 2.35
C ASN A 137 11.01 -15.06 1.93
N LEU A 138 12.01 -14.57 1.17
CA LEU A 138 13.19 -15.35 0.81
C LEU A 138 13.97 -15.84 2.04
N HIS A 139 14.13 -14.98 3.04
CA HIS A 139 14.85 -15.34 4.27
C HIS A 139 14.09 -16.40 5.08
N LEU A 140 12.78 -16.26 5.21
CA LEU A 140 11.92 -17.21 5.90
C LEU A 140 11.96 -18.58 5.21
N LYS A 141 11.82 -18.62 3.88
CA LYS A 141 11.90 -19.86 3.09
C LYS A 141 13.27 -20.54 3.18
N LYS A 142 14.36 -19.78 3.18
CA LYS A 142 15.70 -20.34 3.40
C LYS A 142 15.83 -21.00 4.77
N LYS A 143 15.24 -20.40 5.80
CA LYS A 143 15.26 -20.94 7.16
C LYS A 143 14.44 -22.25 7.26
N GLU A 144 13.28 -22.30 6.62
CA GLU A 144 12.46 -23.51 6.52
C GLU A 144 13.15 -24.63 5.73
N SER A 145 13.78 -24.29 4.59
CA SER A 145 14.52 -25.26 3.76
C SER A 145 15.79 -25.77 4.41
N ALA A 146 16.42 -25.00 5.30
CA ALA A 146 17.57 -25.45 6.08
C ALA A 146 17.18 -26.46 7.17
N GLN A 147 15.93 -26.43 7.62
CA GLN A 147 15.35 -27.41 8.57
C GLN A 147 14.75 -28.65 7.87
N ALA A 148 14.31 -28.53 6.63
CA ALA A 148 13.76 -29.60 5.80
C ALA A 148 14.79 -29.98 4.72
N ASN A 149 15.62 -31.00 4.98
CA ASN A 149 16.64 -31.54 4.07
C ASN A 149 16.38 -31.28 2.56
N GLY A 150 17.03 -30.28 2.00
CA GLY A 150 17.45 -30.32 0.59
C GLY A 150 16.51 -29.73 -0.46
N VAL A 151 15.48 -28.95 -0.15
CA VAL A 151 14.70 -28.26 -1.19
C VAL A 151 15.46 -27.04 -1.70
N LYS A 152 15.97 -27.12 -2.94
CA LYS A 152 16.61 -25.98 -3.63
C LYS A 152 15.55 -24.91 -3.93
N VAL A 153 15.50 -23.87 -3.10
CA VAL A 153 14.64 -22.71 -3.35
C VAL A 153 15.20 -21.94 -4.55
N SER A 154 14.50 -21.98 -5.68
CA SER A 154 14.87 -21.23 -6.87
C SER A 154 14.51 -19.75 -6.66
N ILE A 155 15.55 -18.90 -6.55
CA ILE A 155 15.39 -17.43 -6.47
C ILE A 155 14.56 -16.90 -7.66
N ARG A 156 14.65 -17.57 -8.82
CA ARG A 156 13.96 -17.19 -10.05
C ARG A 156 12.43 -17.37 -9.95
N SER A 157 11.95 -18.31 -9.13
CA SER A 157 10.51 -18.56 -8.91
C SER A 157 9.88 -17.56 -7.93
N ILE A 158 10.69 -16.97 -7.04
CA ILE A 158 10.19 -16.07 -5.98
C ILE A 158 10.35 -14.60 -6.38
N PHE A 159 11.17 -14.35 -7.40
CA PHE A 159 11.40 -12.96 -7.85
C PHE A 159 10.14 -12.41 -8.53
N PRO A 160 9.60 -11.28 -8.05
CA PRO A 160 8.36 -10.72 -8.57
C PRO A 160 8.59 -10.04 -9.92
N TRP A 161 8.61 -10.83 -11.00
CA TRP A 161 8.87 -10.38 -12.37
C TRP A 161 7.96 -9.24 -12.83
N PHE A 162 6.74 -9.17 -12.26
CA PHE A 162 5.81 -8.09 -12.56
C PHE A 162 6.34 -6.70 -12.16
N ILE A 163 7.20 -6.62 -11.13
CA ILE A 163 7.83 -5.34 -10.73
C ILE A 163 8.79 -4.87 -11.81
N LEU A 164 9.60 -5.79 -12.36
CA LEU A 164 10.48 -5.42 -13.47
C LEU A 164 9.68 -4.98 -14.69
N ALA A 165 8.59 -5.69 -15.00
CA ALA A 165 7.68 -5.30 -16.09
C ALA A 165 7.05 -3.92 -15.82
N PHE A 166 6.60 -3.66 -14.60
CA PHE A 166 6.05 -2.36 -14.20
C PHE A 166 7.08 -1.23 -14.29
N LEU A 167 8.30 -1.46 -13.77
CA LEU A 167 9.38 -0.48 -13.85
C LEU A 167 9.80 -0.22 -15.30
N ALA A 168 9.90 -1.27 -16.12
CA ALA A 168 10.20 -1.13 -17.54
C ALA A 168 9.13 -0.32 -18.29
N MET A 169 7.84 -0.62 -18.05
CA MET A 169 6.74 0.14 -18.64
C MET A 169 6.70 1.59 -18.16
N SER A 170 6.94 1.82 -16.87
CA SER A 170 7.03 3.16 -16.29
C SER A 170 8.18 3.97 -16.91
N LEU A 171 9.34 3.34 -17.09
CA LEU A 171 10.49 3.97 -17.72
C LEU A 171 10.22 4.27 -19.20
N LEU A 172 9.62 3.33 -19.94
CA LEU A 172 9.24 3.52 -21.35
C LEU A 172 8.22 4.67 -21.51
N THR A 173 7.26 4.76 -20.59
CA THR A 173 6.29 5.85 -20.56
C THR A 173 6.96 7.19 -20.25
N SER A 174 7.88 7.21 -19.29
CA SER A 174 8.62 8.41 -18.87
C SER A 174 9.56 8.93 -19.95
N LEU A 175 10.13 8.03 -20.75
CA LEU A 175 10.99 8.37 -21.89
C LEU A 175 10.21 8.75 -23.17
N GLY A 176 8.87 8.73 -23.10
CA GLY A 176 8.01 9.09 -24.25
C GLY A 176 8.09 8.10 -25.41
N LEU A 177 8.61 6.88 -25.17
CA LEU A 177 8.78 5.84 -26.20
C LEU A 177 7.49 5.08 -26.52
N LEU A 178 6.43 5.27 -25.71
CA LEU A 178 5.12 4.68 -25.97
C LEU A 178 4.31 5.59 -26.88
N PRO A 179 3.78 5.08 -28.01
CA PRO A 179 2.92 5.88 -28.89
C PRO A 179 1.67 6.33 -28.14
N ALA A 180 1.32 7.61 -28.29
CA ALA A 180 0.19 8.23 -27.60
C ALA A 180 -1.15 7.49 -27.78
N GLY A 181 -1.32 6.77 -28.91
CA GLY A 181 -2.49 5.93 -29.19
C GLY A 181 -2.61 4.69 -28.31
N LEU A 182 -1.50 4.12 -27.83
CA LEU A 182 -1.51 3.00 -26.87
C LEU A 182 -1.87 3.48 -25.46
N VAL A 183 -1.38 4.65 -25.07
CA VAL A 183 -1.65 5.23 -23.74
C VAL A 183 -3.12 5.68 -23.63
N SER A 184 -3.72 6.18 -24.71
CA SER A 184 -5.14 6.58 -24.74
C SER A 184 -6.11 5.42 -24.78
N GLY A 185 -5.71 4.25 -25.30
CA GLY A 185 -6.53 3.02 -25.35
C GLY A 185 -6.52 2.22 -24.05
N LEU A 186 -5.60 2.53 -23.11
CA LEU A 186 -5.50 1.90 -21.80
C LEU A 186 -6.10 2.75 -20.65
N LYS A 187 -6.63 3.94 -20.96
CA LYS A 187 -7.42 4.77 -20.04
C LYS A 187 -8.91 4.47 -20.20
#